data_023bf56763f83e258b6393410307c802
#
_entry.id   023bf56763f83e258b6393410307c802
#
_cell.length_a   1.000
_cell.length_b   1.000
_cell.length_c   1.000
_cell.angle_alpha   90.00
_cell.angle_beta   90.00
_cell.angle_gamma   90.00
#
_symmetry.space_group_name_H-M   'P 1'
#
loop_
_entity.id
_entity.type
_entity.pdbx_description
1 polymer ?
#
loop_
_entity_poly.entity_id
_entity_poly.type
_entity_poly.pdbx_seq_one_letter_code
_entity_poly.pdbx_strand_id
1 'polypeptide(L)'
;LGIIVLTNQQSGAAFTVISNTIKDSYLGLAKFDHLANLTQDRKQAEDNADKITDEVWAQVDKNIKAKIKIDFKKYIGTYKDNWFGEVSIYEKKGKLYFTSKRSPRLTGEIFFYKDQNFVVKWNIRSFHADSHIFFDLDTNGNVNHFKMKAISPLTDFSYDFHDLDFNR
;
A
#
# COMPACT_ATOMS: atom_id res chain seq x y z
N LEU A 1 -31.33 22.93 0.88
CA LEU A 1 -31.15 21.73 1.72
C LEU A 1 -29.67 21.54 2.01
N GLY A 2 -29.28 21.52 3.27
CA GLY A 2 -27.96 21.12 3.72
C GLY A 2 -28.04 19.75 4.39
N ILE A 3 -27.08 18.84 4.07
CA ILE A 3 -27.02 17.51 4.69
C ILE A 3 -25.62 17.36 5.28
N ILE A 4 -25.55 17.10 6.59
CA ILE A 4 -24.29 16.85 7.30
C ILE A 4 -24.37 15.45 7.88
N VAL A 5 -23.44 14.57 7.45
CA VAL A 5 -23.34 13.20 7.96
C VAL A 5 -21.96 13.01 8.55
N LEU A 6 -21.91 12.68 9.84
CA LEU A 6 -20.66 12.41 10.55
C LEU A 6 -20.59 10.90 10.85
N THR A 7 -19.49 10.28 10.51
CA THR A 7 -19.24 8.85 10.77
C THR A 7 -17.87 8.69 11.45
N ASN A 8 -17.73 7.71 12.31
CA ASN A 8 -16.45 7.33 12.94
C ASN A 8 -15.73 6.20 12.18
N GLN A 9 -16.05 6.05 10.90
CA GLN A 9 -15.55 4.99 10.02
C GLN A 9 -14.90 5.59 8.79
N GLN A 10 -13.79 5.03 8.34
CA GLN A 10 -13.07 5.46 7.15
C GLN A 10 -13.83 5.20 5.84
N SER A 11 -14.83 4.31 5.84
CA SER A 11 -15.61 3.99 4.66
C SER A 11 -16.53 5.13 4.26
N GLY A 12 -16.31 5.75 3.10
CA GLY A 12 -17.15 6.79 2.53
C GLY A 12 -18.54 6.32 2.11
N ALA A 13 -18.77 5.02 1.99
CA ALA A 13 -20.03 4.45 1.54
C ALA A 13 -21.22 4.81 2.47
N ALA A 14 -21.01 4.79 3.78
CA ALA A 14 -22.08 5.05 4.74
C ALA A 14 -22.67 6.47 4.59
N PHE A 15 -21.84 7.51 4.58
CA PHE A 15 -22.32 8.88 4.41
C PHE A 15 -22.91 9.12 3.01
N THR A 16 -22.38 8.45 1.98
CA THR A 16 -22.90 8.54 0.62
C THR A 16 -24.29 7.95 0.51
N VAL A 17 -24.52 6.74 1.07
CA VAL A 17 -25.85 6.11 1.11
C VAL A 17 -26.85 7.01 1.81
N ILE A 18 -26.52 7.47 3.02
CA ILE A 18 -27.40 8.32 3.83
C ILE A 18 -27.75 9.62 3.08
N SER A 19 -26.71 10.31 2.56
CA SER A 19 -26.92 11.58 1.87
C SER A 19 -27.76 11.43 0.59
N ASN A 20 -27.53 10.38 -0.20
CA ASN A 20 -28.28 10.14 -1.42
C ASN A 20 -29.73 9.74 -1.12
N THR A 21 -29.96 8.87 -0.13
CA THR A 21 -31.32 8.48 0.29
C THR A 21 -32.15 9.70 0.75
N ILE A 22 -31.52 10.63 1.51
CA ILE A 22 -32.18 11.86 1.93
C ILE A 22 -32.47 12.76 0.73
N LYS A 23 -31.51 12.93 -0.19
CA LYS A 23 -31.70 13.73 -1.41
C LYS A 23 -32.83 13.20 -2.28
N ASP A 24 -32.88 11.90 -2.52
CA ASP A 24 -33.92 11.27 -3.33
C ASP A 24 -35.30 11.45 -2.69
N SER A 25 -35.42 11.24 -1.38
CA SER A 25 -36.65 11.47 -0.64
C SER A 25 -37.13 12.92 -0.72
N TYR A 26 -36.19 13.87 -0.59
CA TYR A 26 -36.51 15.31 -0.65
C TYR A 26 -36.94 15.75 -2.06
N LEU A 27 -36.36 15.17 -3.10
CA LEU A 27 -36.65 15.48 -4.51
C LEU A 27 -37.85 14.70 -5.06
N GLY A 28 -38.46 13.80 -4.26
CA GLY A 28 -39.57 12.96 -4.70
C GLY A 28 -39.16 11.95 -5.79
N LEU A 29 -37.91 11.55 -5.82
CA LEU A 29 -37.40 10.57 -6.78
C LEU A 29 -37.85 9.15 -6.41
N ALA A 30 -37.85 8.27 -7.43
CA ALA A 30 -38.14 6.85 -7.19
C ALA A 30 -37.11 6.27 -6.21
N LYS A 31 -37.56 5.35 -5.35
CA LYS A 31 -36.70 4.68 -4.38
C LYS A 31 -35.63 3.88 -5.12
N PHE A 32 -34.38 4.28 -4.93
CA PHE A 32 -33.20 3.55 -5.38
C PHE A 32 -32.48 2.95 -4.17
N ASP A 33 -32.10 1.69 -4.27
CA ASP A 33 -31.36 1.03 -3.18
C ASP A 33 -29.87 1.35 -3.25
N HIS A 34 -29.51 2.53 -2.74
CA HIS A 34 -28.12 2.98 -2.68
C HIS A 34 -27.24 2.04 -1.84
N LEU A 35 -27.83 1.38 -0.81
CA LEU A 35 -27.07 0.47 0.05
C LEU A 35 -26.69 -0.80 -0.70
N ALA A 36 -27.65 -1.44 -1.37
CA ALA A 36 -27.38 -2.66 -2.12
C ALA A 36 -26.35 -2.40 -3.24
N ASN A 37 -26.51 -1.31 -4.00
CA ASN A 37 -25.61 -0.96 -5.08
C ASN A 37 -24.18 -0.72 -4.58
N LEU A 38 -23.99 0.14 -3.58
CA LEU A 38 -22.67 0.43 -3.03
C LEU A 38 -22.03 -0.77 -2.33
N THR A 39 -22.82 -1.66 -1.74
CA THR A 39 -22.31 -2.90 -1.15
C THR A 39 -21.76 -3.82 -2.22
N GLN A 40 -22.44 -3.94 -3.36
CA GLN A 40 -21.98 -4.74 -4.49
C GLN A 40 -20.68 -4.17 -5.10
N ASP A 41 -20.64 -2.86 -5.36
CA ASP A 41 -19.47 -2.17 -5.91
C ASP A 41 -18.26 -2.33 -5.00
N ARG A 42 -18.47 -2.16 -3.69
CA ARG A 42 -17.41 -2.33 -2.68
C ARG A 42 -16.89 -3.75 -2.67
N LYS A 43 -17.76 -4.74 -2.64
CA LYS A 43 -17.36 -6.14 -2.68
C LYS A 43 -16.53 -6.46 -3.93
N GLN A 44 -16.94 -5.99 -5.08
CA GLN A 44 -16.19 -6.17 -6.31
C GLN A 44 -14.81 -5.51 -6.26
N ALA A 45 -14.71 -4.31 -5.67
CA ALA A 45 -13.43 -3.64 -5.48
C ALA A 45 -12.52 -4.38 -4.51
N GLU A 46 -13.06 -4.92 -3.40
CA GLU A 46 -12.35 -5.75 -2.43
C GLU A 46 -11.86 -7.05 -3.08
N ASP A 47 -12.72 -7.78 -3.78
CA ASP A 47 -12.37 -9.03 -4.48
C ASP A 47 -11.23 -8.81 -5.51
N ASN A 48 -11.28 -7.69 -6.24
CA ASN A 48 -10.21 -7.32 -7.18
C ASN A 48 -8.90 -6.96 -6.48
N ALA A 49 -8.97 -6.24 -5.38
CA ALA A 49 -7.79 -5.85 -4.61
C ALA A 49 -7.12 -7.07 -3.95
N ASP A 50 -7.91 -7.98 -3.42
CA ASP A 50 -7.43 -9.23 -2.83
C ASP A 50 -6.73 -10.09 -3.90
N LYS A 51 -7.32 -10.21 -5.08
CA LYS A 51 -6.69 -10.94 -6.20
C LYS A 51 -5.30 -10.37 -6.55
N ILE A 52 -5.18 -9.05 -6.67
CA ILE A 52 -3.88 -8.39 -6.96
C ILE A 52 -2.87 -8.68 -5.85
N THR A 53 -3.31 -8.55 -4.60
CA THR A 53 -2.47 -8.76 -3.43
C THR A 53 -2.02 -10.21 -3.31
N ASP A 54 -2.94 -11.14 -3.52
CA ASP A 54 -2.67 -12.59 -3.48
C ASP A 54 -1.70 -13.02 -4.56
N GLU A 55 -1.82 -12.50 -5.79
CA GLU A 55 -0.89 -12.78 -6.89
C GLU A 55 0.54 -12.34 -6.54
N VAL A 56 0.70 -11.17 -5.92
CA VAL A 56 2.02 -10.68 -5.49
C VAL A 56 2.61 -11.58 -4.41
N TRP A 57 1.84 -11.90 -3.36
CA TRP A 57 2.33 -12.75 -2.28
C TRP A 57 2.55 -14.20 -2.72
N ALA A 58 1.74 -14.73 -3.63
CA ALA A 58 1.98 -16.05 -4.22
C ALA A 58 3.31 -16.11 -4.98
N GLN A 59 3.71 -15.03 -5.67
CA GLN A 59 5.02 -14.96 -6.31
C GLN A 59 6.16 -14.89 -5.28
N VAL A 60 6.02 -14.11 -4.23
CA VAL A 60 6.98 -14.06 -3.11
C VAL A 60 7.17 -15.44 -2.49
N ASP A 61 6.07 -16.14 -2.22
CA ASP A 61 6.11 -17.50 -1.65
C ASP A 61 6.82 -18.50 -2.57
N LYS A 62 6.63 -18.39 -3.89
CA LYS A 62 7.38 -19.20 -4.88
C LYS A 62 8.88 -18.91 -4.77
N ASN A 63 9.27 -17.64 -4.67
CA ASN A 63 10.66 -17.23 -4.55
C ASN A 63 11.31 -17.76 -3.27
N ILE A 64 10.59 -17.71 -2.15
CA ILE A 64 11.04 -18.25 -0.86
C ILE A 64 11.23 -19.77 -0.94
N LYS A 65 10.27 -20.49 -1.52
CA LYS A 65 10.35 -21.95 -1.71
C LYS A 65 11.49 -22.36 -2.64
N ALA A 66 11.74 -21.55 -3.68
CA ALA A 66 12.85 -21.74 -4.60
C ALA A 66 14.22 -21.37 -4.00
N LYS A 67 14.25 -20.79 -2.79
CA LYS A 67 15.47 -20.34 -2.08
C LYS A 67 16.34 -19.43 -2.96
N ILE A 68 15.71 -18.48 -3.67
CA ILE A 68 16.42 -17.52 -4.51
C ILE A 68 17.40 -16.73 -3.64
N LYS A 69 18.67 -16.76 -4.02
CA LYS A 69 19.74 -16.01 -3.31
C LYS A 69 19.82 -14.60 -3.86
N ILE A 70 19.64 -13.63 -2.97
CA ILE A 70 19.76 -12.20 -3.26
C ILE A 70 20.94 -11.65 -2.47
N ASP A 71 21.80 -10.89 -3.14
CA ASP A 71 22.85 -10.13 -2.44
C ASP A 71 22.23 -8.87 -1.83
N PHE A 72 21.83 -8.94 -0.57
CA PHE A 72 21.21 -7.84 0.16
C PHE A 72 22.14 -6.63 0.36
N LYS A 73 23.47 -6.82 0.28
CA LYS A 73 24.45 -5.76 0.53
C LYS A 73 24.25 -4.55 -0.37
N LYS A 74 23.76 -4.77 -1.59
CA LYS A 74 23.49 -3.70 -2.56
C LYS A 74 22.39 -2.73 -2.11
N TYR A 75 21.41 -3.24 -1.35
CA TYR A 75 20.21 -2.52 -0.97
C TYR A 75 20.30 -1.88 0.42
N ILE A 76 21.24 -2.35 1.26
CA ILE A 76 21.42 -1.85 2.63
C ILE A 76 21.94 -0.43 2.59
N GLY A 77 21.29 0.47 3.33
CA GLY A 77 21.72 1.85 3.46
C GLY A 77 20.66 2.75 4.05
N THR A 78 21.01 4.01 4.19
CA THR A 78 20.10 5.09 4.54
C THR A 78 19.74 5.84 3.27
N TYR A 79 18.45 6.04 3.07
CA TYR A 79 17.90 6.75 1.93
C TYR A 79 17.05 7.91 2.44
N LYS A 80 16.95 8.97 1.67
CA LYS A 80 16.24 10.17 2.05
C LYS A 80 15.32 10.63 0.93
N ASP A 81 14.08 10.89 1.29
CA ASP A 81 13.13 11.65 0.52
C ASP A 81 13.00 13.06 1.13
N ASN A 82 12.78 14.07 0.30
CA ASN A 82 12.75 15.46 0.77
C ASN A 82 11.54 15.77 1.66
N TRP A 83 10.44 15.11 1.40
CA TRP A 83 9.20 15.28 2.16
C TRP A 83 9.08 14.28 3.30
N PHE A 84 9.28 12.99 3.02
CA PHE A 84 9.10 11.91 3.98
C PHE A 84 10.25 11.79 4.99
N GLY A 85 11.47 12.20 4.59
CA GLY A 85 12.66 12.13 5.42
C GLY A 85 13.45 10.84 5.25
N GLU A 86 14.18 10.45 6.29
CA GLU A 86 15.12 9.32 6.25
C GLU A 86 14.44 7.98 6.51
N VAL A 87 14.84 6.99 5.72
CA VAL A 87 14.53 5.58 5.93
C VAL A 87 15.81 4.77 5.91
N SER A 88 15.81 3.66 6.64
CA SER A 88 16.93 2.71 6.65
C SER A 88 16.48 1.36 6.13
N ILE A 89 17.27 0.81 5.21
CA ILE A 89 17.16 -0.58 4.79
C ILE A 89 18.34 -1.32 5.42
N TYR A 90 18.06 -2.37 6.17
CA TYR A 90 19.09 -3.12 6.91
C TYR A 90 18.80 -4.62 6.92
N GLU A 91 19.87 -5.40 7.09
CA GLU A 91 19.78 -6.85 7.24
C GLU A 91 19.78 -7.24 8.72
N LYS A 92 18.91 -8.17 9.05
CA LYS A 92 18.87 -8.82 10.37
C LYS A 92 18.52 -10.29 10.22
N LYS A 93 19.42 -11.17 10.69
CA LYS A 93 19.24 -12.64 10.65
C LYS A 93 18.92 -13.16 9.24
N GLY A 94 19.62 -12.67 8.22
CA GLY A 94 19.47 -13.08 6.84
C GLY A 94 18.19 -12.58 6.15
N LYS A 95 17.53 -11.58 6.71
CA LYS A 95 16.33 -10.96 6.20
C LYS A 95 16.52 -9.46 6.07
N LEU A 96 15.92 -8.88 5.05
CA LEU A 96 15.99 -7.44 4.78
C LEU A 96 14.78 -6.73 5.41
N TYR A 97 15.02 -5.56 6.00
CA TYR A 97 14.00 -4.76 6.67
C TYR A 97 14.04 -3.32 6.22
N PHE A 98 12.87 -2.71 6.21
CA PHE A 98 12.66 -1.27 6.07
C PHE A 98 12.26 -0.67 7.42
N THR A 99 12.77 0.51 7.75
CA THR A 99 12.29 1.32 8.86
C THR A 99 12.36 2.80 8.54
N SER A 100 11.31 3.55 8.89
CA SER A 100 11.28 5.00 8.74
C SER A 100 11.66 5.67 10.05
N LYS A 101 12.58 6.65 9.97
CA LYS A 101 12.99 7.45 11.12
C LYS A 101 11.87 8.37 11.62
N ARG A 102 11.14 8.97 10.68
CA ARG A 102 10.03 9.90 10.98
C ARG A 102 8.78 9.20 11.45
N SER A 103 8.55 7.99 10.93
CA SER A 103 7.37 7.16 11.24
C SER A 103 7.81 5.77 11.68
N PRO A 104 8.30 5.57 12.92
CA PRO A 104 8.88 4.29 13.38
C PRO A 104 7.90 3.10 13.30
N ARG A 105 6.61 3.38 13.28
CA ARG A 105 5.56 2.35 13.06
C ARG A 105 5.62 1.77 11.64
N LEU A 106 6.16 2.49 10.66
CA LEU A 106 6.43 1.99 9.31
C LEU A 106 7.76 1.23 9.34
N THR A 107 7.70 0.04 9.89
CA THR A 107 8.77 -0.96 9.89
C THR A 107 8.22 -2.27 9.37
N GLY A 108 8.93 -2.93 8.46
CA GLY A 108 8.49 -4.16 7.83
C GLY A 108 9.62 -4.99 7.25
N GLU A 109 9.36 -6.27 7.01
CA GLU A 109 10.26 -7.18 6.31
C GLU A 109 10.13 -6.96 4.80
N ILE A 110 11.26 -6.92 4.10
CA ILE A 110 11.33 -6.78 2.65
C ILE A 110 11.56 -8.13 2.02
N PHE A 111 10.77 -8.46 1.00
CA PHE A 111 10.83 -9.71 0.25
C PHE A 111 11.17 -9.43 -1.22
N PHE A 112 11.99 -10.27 -1.80
CA PHE A 112 12.25 -10.23 -3.24
C PHE A 112 11.01 -10.65 -4.02
N TYR A 113 10.63 -9.85 -5.01
CA TYR A 113 9.49 -10.15 -5.89
C TYR A 113 9.98 -10.59 -7.29
N LYS A 114 10.60 -9.70 -8.04
CA LYS A 114 11.22 -10.00 -9.34
C LYS A 114 12.13 -8.84 -9.78
N ASP A 115 13.15 -9.12 -10.56
CA ASP A 115 14.10 -8.15 -11.10
C ASP A 115 14.70 -7.26 -9.98
N GLN A 116 14.46 -5.95 -10.01
CA GLN A 116 14.84 -4.97 -8.96
C GLN A 116 13.65 -4.55 -8.11
N ASN A 117 12.54 -5.29 -8.20
CA ASN A 117 11.32 -5.03 -7.46
C ASN A 117 11.22 -5.96 -6.25
N PHE A 118 11.07 -5.34 -5.09
CA PHE A 118 10.83 -5.98 -3.82
C PHE A 118 9.46 -5.56 -3.28
N VAL A 119 8.99 -6.25 -2.25
CA VAL A 119 7.77 -5.85 -1.53
C VAL A 119 8.05 -5.77 -0.05
N VAL A 120 7.50 -4.77 0.61
CA VAL A 120 7.57 -4.65 2.06
C VAL A 120 6.25 -5.07 2.69
N LYS A 121 6.36 -5.95 3.68
CA LYS A 121 5.26 -6.38 4.55
C LYS A 121 5.37 -5.66 5.88
N TRP A 122 4.45 -4.75 6.14
CA TRP A 122 4.50 -3.97 7.39
C TRP A 122 4.19 -4.85 8.61
N ASN A 123 4.92 -4.62 9.70
CA ASN A 123 4.68 -5.34 10.96
C ASN A 123 3.29 -5.06 11.52
N ILE A 124 2.77 -3.84 11.34
CA ILE A 124 1.43 -3.46 11.76
C ILE A 124 0.47 -3.76 10.61
N ARG A 125 -0.20 -4.90 10.71
CA ARG A 125 -1.07 -5.41 9.64
C ARG A 125 -2.33 -4.56 9.40
N SER A 126 -2.79 -3.83 10.39
CA SER A 126 -3.96 -2.93 10.26
C SER A 126 -3.71 -1.72 9.34
N PHE A 127 -2.49 -1.53 8.84
CA PHE A 127 -2.21 -0.52 7.84
C PHE A 127 -2.84 -0.86 6.48
N HIS A 128 -2.95 -2.14 6.13
CA HIS A 128 -3.42 -2.60 4.81
C HIS A 128 -2.70 -1.90 3.64
N ALA A 129 -1.40 -1.66 3.81
CA ALA A 129 -0.60 -0.79 2.96
C ALA A 129 0.72 -1.44 2.52
N ASP A 130 0.77 -2.78 2.41
CA ASP A 130 1.96 -3.44 1.87
C ASP A 130 2.30 -2.83 0.50
N SER A 131 3.58 -2.62 0.22
CA SER A 131 3.98 -1.86 -0.95
C SER A 131 5.15 -2.47 -1.69
N HIS A 132 5.19 -2.23 -2.98
CA HIS A 132 6.36 -2.45 -3.82
C HIS A 132 7.46 -1.44 -3.49
N ILE A 133 8.71 -1.88 -3.63
CA ILE A 133 9.92 -1.06 -3.62
C ILE A 133 10.65 -1.33 -4.93
N PHE A 134 10.78 -0.33 -5.77
CA PHE A 134 11.46 -0.40 -7.06
C PHE A 134 12.83 0.24 -6.92
N PHE A 135 13.88 -0.59 -6.88
CA PHE A 135 15.24 -0.10 -6.80
C PHE A 135 15.82 0.19 -8.18
N ASP A 136 16.48 1.33 -8.30
CA ASP A 136 17.28 1.67 -9.47
C ASP A 136 18.75 1.43 -9.21
N LEU A 137 19.42 0.80 -10.18
CA LEU A 137 20.84 0.54 -10.16
C LEU A 137 21.57 1.56 -11.04
N ASP A 138 22.71 2.05 -10.55
CA ASP A 138 23.64 2.81 -11.35
C ASP A 138 24.37 1.91 -12.36
N THR A 139 25.22 2.51 -13.20
CA THR A 139 26.03 1.79 -14.21
C THR A 139 27.01 0.80 -13.61
N ASN A 140 27.33 0.92 -12.31
CA ASN A 140 28.22 0.02 -11.57
C ASN A 140 27.44 -1.08 -10.82
N GLY A 141 26.10 -1.10 -10.94
CA GLY A 141 25.23 -2.06 -10.28
C GLY A 141 24.98 -1.76 -8.81
N ASN A 142 25.22 -0.53 -8.32
CA ASN A 142 24.90 -0.11 -6.98
C ASN A 142 23.50 0.52 -6.95
N VAL A 143 22.78 0.28 -5.87
CA VAL A 143 21.50 0.95 -5.61
C VAL A 143 21.76 2.35 -5.06
N ASN A 144 21.26 3.36 -5.74
CA ASN A 144 21.35 4.75 -5.32
C ASN A 144 19.98 5.40 -5.09
N HIS A 145 18.91 4.76 -5.53
CA HIS A 145 17.57 5.33 -5.57
C HIS A 145 16.51 4.24 -5.51
N PHE A 146 15.34 4.54 -4.94
CA PHE A 146 14.15 3.71 -5.08
C PHE A 146 12.86 4.52 -4.98
N LYS A 147 11.81 3.98 -5.60
CA LYS A 147 10.42 4.43 -5.49
C LYS A 147 9.55 3.37 -4.87
N MET A 148 8.37 3.79 -4.41
CA MET A 148 7.41 2.89 -3.78
C MET A 148 6.04 3.00 -4.45
N LYS A 149 5.25 1.93 -4.33
CA LYS A 149 3.85 1.91 -4.77
C LYS A 149 3.09 0.89 -3.92
N ALA A 150 1.90 1.25 -3.44
CA ALA A 150 1.03 0.31 -2.76
C ALA A 150 0.72 -0.92 -3.64
N ILE A 151 0.62 -2.11 -3.04
CA ILE A 151 0.20 -3.33 -3.75
C ILE A 151 -1.30 -3.28 -3.98
N SER A 152 -2.06 -3.04 -2.93
CA SER A 152 -3.52 -2.98 -3.02
C SER A 152 -3.99 -1.64 -3.57
N PRO A 153 -4.88 -1.62 -4.57
CA PRO A 153 -5.51 -0.39 -5.04
C PRO A 153 -6.44 0.25 -4.00
N LEU A 154 -6.78 -0.46 -2.92
CA LEU A 154 -7.58 0.03 -1.79
C LEU A 154 -6.72 0.57 -0.64
N THR A 155 -5.40 0.62 -0.80
CA THR A 155 -4.54 1.28 0.20
C THR A 155 -4.96 2.74 0.34
N ASP A 156 -5.09 3.19 1.58
CA ASP A 156 -5.49 4.56 1.88
C ASP A 156 -4.52 5.55 1.21
N PHE A 157 -5.08 6.56 0.54
CA PHE A 157 -4.31 7.55 -0.21
C PHE A 157 -3.32 8.33 0.66
N SER A 158 -3.57 8.44 1.96
CA SER A 158 -2.69 9.16 2.90
C SER A 158 -1.30 8.53 3.09
N TYR A 159 -1.08 7.32 2.55
CA TYR A 159 0.27 6.74 2.51
C TYR A 159 1.17 7.36 1.45
N ASP A 160 0.60 7.91 0.38
CA ASP A 160 1.28 8.67 -0.70
C ASP A 160 2.59 8.01 -1.24
N PHE A 161 2.68 6.68 -1.20
CA PHE A 161 3.90 5.96 -1.60
C PHE A 161 4.37 6.31 -3.02
N HIS A 162 3.46 6.68 -3.90
CA HIS A 162 3.74 7.01 -5.30
C HIS A 162 4.46 8.35 -5.47
N ASP A 163 4.41 9.24 -4.47
CA ASP A 163 5.07 10.54 -4.48
C ASP A 163 6.48 10.49 -3.88
N LEU A 164 6.85 9.35 -3.27
CA LEU A 164 8.13 9.19 -2.60
C LEU A 164 9.25 8.89 -3.57
N ASP A 165 10.37 9.60 -3.40
CA ASP A 165 11.58 9.52 -4.21
C ASP A 165 12.81 9.46 -3.31
N PHE A 166 13.21 8.24 -2.95
CA PHE A 166 14.28 8.00 -2.00
C PHE A 166 15.64 7.92 -2.66
N ASN A 167 16.52 8.84 -2.31
CA ASN A 167 17.89 8.89 -2.79
C ASN A 167 18.88 8.54 -1.65
N ARG A 168 20.00 7.89 -2.02
CA ARG A 168 21.05 7.47 -1.08
C ARG A 168 22.00 8.60 -0.74
#